data_39a1671a0a5242b56147f0f92cf1edef
#
_entry.id   39a1671a0a5242b56147f0f92cf1edef
#
_cell.length_a   1.000
_cell.length_b   1.000
_cell.length_c   1.000
_cell.angle_alpha   90.00
_cell.angle_beta   90.00
_cell.angle_gamma   90.00
#
_symmetry.space_group_name_H-M   'P 1'
#
loop_
_entity.id
_entity.type
_entity.pdbx_description
1 polymer ?
#
loop_
_entity_poly.entity_id
_entity_poly.type
_entity_poly.pdbx_seq_one_letter_code
_entity_poly.pdbx_strand_id
1 'polypeptide(L)'
;QEPLQLFGERIGVAFQLVDDLIDIESTKEESGKVAGTDLLAGVPTLPVLLLSKFEDAESKALYQKITSGLTLEDLPTVLASLREHPVMEQARAETVRWGDQAIEAVMALPAGSVREALVAFANAVVDRKG
;
A
#
# COMPACT_ATOMS: atom_id res chain seq x y z
N GLN A 1 24.77 -8.32 1.41
CA GLN A 1 24.08 -8.09 0.14
C GLN A 1 24.46 -6.74 -0.43
N GLU A 2 24.59 -6.67 -1.73
CA GLU A 2 25.00 -5.46 -2.43
C GLU A 2 23.95 -4.36 -2.25
N PRO A 3 24.36 -3.09 -1.93
CA PRO A 3 23.40 -2.02 -1.61
C PRO A 3 22.37 -1.73 -2.68
N LEU A 4 22.74 -1.72 -3.94
CA LEU A 4 21.78 -1.44 -5.02
C LEU A 4 20.75 -2.54 -5.17
N GLN A 5 21.18 -3.80 -5.02
CA GLN A 5 20.26 -4.92 -5.07
C GLN A 5 19.28 -4.86 -3.90
N LEU A 6 19.78 -4.57 -2.72
CA LEU A 6 18.94 -4.47 -1.52
C LEU A 6 17.95 -3.32 -1.64
N PHE A 7 18.41 -2.18 -2.19
CA PHE A 7 17.52 -1.07 -2.46
C PHE A 7 16.39 -1.48 -3.40
N GLY A 8 16.74 -2.14 -4.50
CA GLY A 8 15.75 -2.56 -5.49
C GLY A 8 14.69 -3.47 -4.91
N GLU A 9 15.12 -4.43 -4.08
CA GLU A 9 14.17 -5.35 -3.43
C GLU A 9 13.23 -4.60 -2.49
N ARG A 10 13.78 -3.72 -1.68
CA ARG A 10 12.99 -2.99 -0.68
C ARG A 10 12.05 -1.96 -1.30
N ILE A 11 12.54 -1.23 -2.31
CA ILE A 11 11.68 -0.24 -2.96
C ILE A 11 10.59 -0.92 -3.81
N GLY A 12 10.87 -2.11 -4.33
CA GLY A 12 9.88 -2.89 -5.05
C GLY A 12 8.71 -3.28 -4.14
N VAL A 13 9.01 -3.67 -2.90
CA VAL A 13 7.96 -3.97 -1.92
C VAL A 13 7.16 -2.71 -1.62
N ALA A 14 7.84 -1.59 -1.36
CA ALA A 14 7.16 -0.33 -1.07
C ALA A 14 6.25 0.08 -2.23
N PHE A 15 6.74 -0.07 -3.46
CA PHE A 15 5.95 0.25 -4.64
C PHE A 15 4.65 -0.56 -4.69
N GLN A 16 4.75 -1.87 -4.45
CA GLN A 16 3.58 -2.73 -4.46
C GLN A 16 2.60 -2.38 -3.35
N LEU A 17 3.12 -2.07 -2.16
CA LEU A 17 2.25 -1.69 -1.05
C LEU A 17 1.53 -0.37 -1.31
N VAL A 18 2.21 0.58 -1.95
CA VAL A 18 1.57 1.84 -2.34
C VAL A 18 0.45 1.58 -3.35
N ASP A 19 0.69 0.70 -4.32
CA ASP A 19 -0.34 0.32 -5.28
C ASP A 19 -1.58 -0.24 -4.58
N ASP A 20 -1.38 -1.07 -3.56
CA ASP A 20 -2.48 -1.64 -2.78
C ASP A 20 -3.31 -0.54 -2.12
N LEU A 21 -2.63 0.49 -1.59
CA LEU A 21 -3.32 1.62 -0.97
C LEU A 21 -4.07 2.46 -1.99
N ILE A 22 -3.44 2.72 -3.13
CA ILE A 22 -4.05 3.52 -4.19
C ILE A 22 -5.34 2.88 -4.70
N ASP A 23 -5.36 1.55 -4.79
CA ASP A 23 -6.55 0.83 -5.23
C ASP A 23 -7.77 1.15 -4.36
N ILE A 24 -7.55 1.40 -3.07
CA ILE A 24 -8.63 1.71 -2.13
C ILE A 24 -8.89 3.22 -2.03
N GLU A 25 -7.82 4.01 -1.99
CA GLU A 25 -7.89 5.44 -1.69
C GLU A 25 -8.18 6.34 -2.89
N SER A 26 -7.77 5.94 -4.09
CA SER A 26 -7.91 6.81 -5.24
C SER A 26 -9.36 6.89 -5.73
N THR A 27 -9.68 7.99 -6.39
CA THR A 27 -10.96 8.14 -7.06
C THR A 27 -10.79 7.72 -8.51
N LYS A 28 -11.91 7.41 -9.15
CA LYS A 28 -11.92 7.02 -10.55
C LYS A 28 -11.29 8.09 -11.46
N GLU A 29 -11.56 9.34 -11.15
CA GLU A 29 -11.05 10.46 -11.94
C GLU A 29 -9.54 10.59 -11.85
N GLU A 30 -8.97 10.25 -10.70
CA GLU A 30 -7.55 10.40 -10.48
C GLU A 30 -6.71 9.33 -11.17
N SER A 31 -7.18 8.09 -11.16
CA SER A 31 -6.37 6.97 -11.61
C SER A 31 -6.75 6.43 -12.98
N GLY A 32 -7.92 6.78 -13.48
CA GLY A 32 -8.42 6.25 -14.73
C GLY A 32 -8.89 4.81 -14.66
N LYS A 33 -8.87 4.20 -13.49
CA LYS A 33 -9.39 2.85 -13.28
C LYS A 33 -10.36 2.84 -12.11
N VAL A 34 -11.19 1.82 -12.04
CA VAL A 34 -12.18 1.68 -10.99
C VAL A 34 -11.48 1.32 -9.68
N ALA A 35 -11.73 2.11 -8.62
CA ALA A 35 -11.18 1.83 -7.32
C ALA A 35 -11.73 0.51 -6.79
N GLY A 36 -10.89 -0.23 -6.08
CA GLY A 36 -11.31 -1.49 -5.48
C GLY A 36 -11.25 -2.69 -6.40
N THR A 37 -10.58 -2.56 -7.55
CA THR A 37 -10.44 -3.67 -8.50
C THR A 37 -9.84 -4.91 -7.85
N ASP A 38 -8.80 -4.73 -7.03
CA ASP A 38 -8.15 -5.85 -6.34
C ASP A 38 -9.08 -6.48 -5.30
N LEU A 39 -9.85 -5.66 -4.59
CA LEU A 39 -10.82 -6.17 -3.63
C LEU A 39 -11.88 -7.02 -4.32
N LEU A 40 -12.39 -6.53 -5.43
CA LEU A 40 -13.43 -7.22 -6.17
C LEU A 40 -12.92 -8.55 -6.73
N ALA A 41 -11.65 -8.56 -7.15
CA ALA A 41 -11.02 -9.77 -7.69
C ALA A 41 -10.60 -10.76 -6.61
N GLY A 42 -10.71 -10.40 -5.34
CA GLY A 42 -10.31 -11.28 -4.24
C GLY A 42 -8.81 -11.34 -4.02
N VAL A 43 -8.06 -10.35 -4.51
CA VAL A 43 -6.60 -10.30 -4.33
C VAL A 43 -6.30 -9.90 -2.89
N PRO A 44 -5.44 -10.68 -2.16
CA PRO A 44 -5.08 -10.32 -0.80
C PRO A 44 -4.07 -9.18 -0.80
N THR A 45 -4.57 -7.97 -0.47
CA THR A 45 -3.73 -6.78 -0.38
C THR A 45 -3.37 -6.49 1.07
N LEU A 46 -2.37 -5.62 1.27
CA LEU A 46 -1.91 -5.30 2.62
C LEU A 46 -3.02 -4.81 3.55
N PRO A 47 -3.87 -3.84 3.16
CA PRO A 47 -4.92 -3.40 4.06
C PRO A 47 -5.85 -4.53 4.50
N VAL A 48 -6.20 -5.44 3.59
CA VAL A 48 -7.08 -6.57 3.92
C VAL A 48 -6.37 -7.52 4.89
N LEU A 49 -5.09 -7.80 4.64
CA LEU A 49 -4.33 -8.68 5.53
C LEU A 49 -4.22 -8.09 6.93
N LEU A 50 -3.98 -6.79 7.04
CA LEU A 50 -3.91 -6.12 8.33
C LEU A 50 -5.27 -6.07 9.02
N LEU A 51 -6.33 -5.90 8.24
CA LEU A 51 -7.69 -5.88 8.76
C LEU A 51 -8.02 -7.18 9.49
N SER A 52 -7.50 -8.31 9.01
CA SER A 52 -7.74 -9.61 9.60
C SER A 52 -7.28 -9.69 11.06
N LYS A 53 -6.41 -8.80 11.49
CA LYS A 53 -5.85 -8.80 12.84
C LYS A 53 -6.66 -7.98 13.83
N PHE A 54 -7.64 -7.22 13.36
CA PHE A 54 -8.51 -6.45 14.25
C PHE A 54 -9.54 -7.37 14.88
N GLU A 55 -9.81 -7.17 16.15
CA GLU A 55 -10.69 -8.07 16.90
C GLU A 55 -12.08 -7.52 17.18
N ASP A 56 -12.32 -6.25 16.89
CA ASP A 56 -13.63 -5.67 17.10
C ASP A 56 -14.65 -6.22 16.08
N ALA A 57 -15.91 -6.21 16.49
CA ALA A 57 -16.99 -6.82 15.67
C ALA A 57 -17.13 -6.16 14.30
N GLU A 58 -16.99 -4.84 14.24
CA GLU A 58 -17.14 -4.12 12.96
C GLU A 58 -16.05 -4.51 11.97
N SER A 59 -14.80 -4.60 12.45
CA SER A 59 -13.67 -4.97 11.60
C SER A 59 -13.78 -6.41 11.12
N LYS A 60 -14.20 -7.31 11.99
CA LYS A 60 -14.40 -8.70 11.62
C LYS A 60 -15.51 -8.85 10.58
N ALA A 61 -16.59 -8.11 10.74
CA ALA A 61 -17.67 -8.13 9.76
C ALA A 61 -17.22 -7.59 8.41
N LEU A 62 -16.43 -6.52 8.43
CA LEU A 62 -15.90 -5.94 7.19
C LEU A 62 -14.97 -6.92 6.49
N TYR A 63 -14.05 -7.52 7.25
CA TYR A 63 -13.13 -8.51 6.71
C TYR A 63 -13.88 -9.69 6.09
N GLN A 64 -14.88 -10.18 6.79
CA GLN A 64 -15.67 -11.31 6.31
C GLN A 64 -16.43 -10.96 5.03
N LYS A 65 -16.99 -9.76 4.96
CA LYS A 65 -17.68 -9.31 3.76
C LYS A 65 -16.73 -9.25 2.56
N ILE A 66 -15.51 -8.78 2.78
CA ILE A 66 -14.53 -8.71 1.71
C ILE A 66 -14.10 -10.09 1.24
N THR A 67 -13.86 -11.00 2.17
CA THR A 67 -13.31 -12.31 1.85
C THR A 67 -14.34 -13.34 1.39
N SER A 68 -15.62 -13.09 1.64
CA SER A 68 -16.68 -14.01 1.21
C SER A 68 -17.18 -13.76 -0.21
N GLY A 69 -16.59 -12.80 -0.90
CA GLY A 69 -16.98 -12.48 -2.29
C GLY A 69 -17.75 -11.18 -2.36
N LEU A 70 -17.07 -10.13 -2.79
CA LEU A 70 -17.70 -8.82 -2.96
C LEU A 70 -18.45 -8.76 -4.29
N THR A 71 -19.57 -8.06 -4.28
CA THR A 71 -20.29 -7.73 -5.50
C THR A 71 -20.01 -6.27 -5.87
N LEU A 72 -20.27 -5.92 -7.12
CA LEU A 72 -20.15 -4.51 -7.54
C LEU A 72 -21.07 -3.60 -6.73
N GLU A 73 -22.21 -4.10 -6.31
CA GLU A 73 -23.15 -3.35 -5.50
C GLU A 73 -22.58 -2.97 -4.13
N ASP A 74 -21.84 -3.89 -3.52
CA ASP A 74 -21.28 -3.70 -2.19
C ASP A 74 -20.00 -2.86 -2.20
N LEU A 75 -19.34 -2.77 -3.34
CA LEU A 75 -18.03 -2.17 -3.42
C LEU A 75 -17.95 -0.73 -2.90
N PRO A 76 -18.85 0.19 -3.27
CA PRO A 76 -18.76 1.57 -2.77
C PRO A 76 -18.85 1.66 -1.25
N THR A 77 -19.71 0.87 -0.63
CA THR A 77 -19.87 0.87 0.83
C THR A 77 -18.63 0.33 1.52
N VAL A 78 -18.05 -0.75 0.97
CA VAL A 78 -16.85 -1.36 1.53
C VAL A 78 -15.66 -0.40 1.39
N LEU A 79 -15.52 0.24 0.24
CA LEU A 79 -14.45 1.22 0.04
C LEU A 79 -14.57 2.37 1.02
N ALA A 80 -15.78 2.89 1.24
CA ALA A 80 -15.98 3.97 2.19
C ALA A 80 -15.59 3.54 3.59
N SER A 81 -15.97 2.33 3.99
CA SER A 81 -15.63 1.80 5.32
C SER A 81 -14.13 1.64 5.49
N LEU A 82 -13.44 1.12 4.48
CA LEU A 82 -11.99 0.94 4.54
C LEU A 82 -11.26 2.28 4.61
N ARG A 83 -11.70 3.26 3.81
CA ARG A 83 -11.04 4.57 3.77
C ARG A 83 -11.05 5.27 5.12
N GLU A 84 -12.05 5.02 5.93
CA GLU A 84 -12.18 5.62 7.26
C GLU A 84 -11.64 4.74 8.38
N HIS A 85 -11.24 3.51 8.06
CA HIS A 85 -10.77 2.55 9.05
C HIS A 85 -9.33 2.83 9.44
N PRO A 86 -8.97 2.64 10.73
CA PRO A 86 -7.57 2.80 11.17
C PRO A 86 -6.58 1.91 10.44
N VAL A 87 -7.03 0.82 9.82
CA VAL A 87 -6.15 -0.08 9.07
C VAL A 87 -5.40 0.64 7.95
N MET A 88 -5.98 1.70 7.38
CA MET A 88 -5.32 2.45 6.32
C MET A 88 -4.08 3.17 6.83
N GLU A 89 -4.13 3.70 8.06
CA GLU A 89 -2.96 4.33 8.67
C GLU A 89 -1.87 3.30 8.94
N GLN A 90 -2.25 2.11 9.39
CA GLN A 90 -1.29 1.03 9.62
C GLN A 90 -0.63 0.59 8.31
N ALA A 91 -1.43 0.48 7.25
CA ALA A 91 -0.89 0.11 5.93
C ALA A 91 0.05 1.19 5.41
N ARG A 92 -0.29 2.46 5.60
CA ARG A 92 0.56 3.58 5.19
C ARG A 92 1.89 3.55 5.95
N ALA A 93 1.83 3.30 7.27
CA ALA A 93 3.04 3.22 8.09
C ALA A 93 3.96 2.09 7.62
N GLU A 94 3.39 0.95 7.22
CA GLU A 94 4.17 -0.16 6.70
C GLU A 94 4.87 0.23 5.40
N THR A 95 4.18 0.96 4.54
CA THR A 95 4.75 1.45 3.28
C THR A 95 5.93 2.37 3.54
N VAL A 96 5.76 3.31 4.48
CA VAL A 96 6.83 4.24 4.86
C VAL A 96 8.04 3.48 5.39
N ARG A 97 7.80 2.44 6.20
CA ARG A 97 8.89 1.64 6.76
C ARG A 97 9.71 0.98 5.66
N TRP A 98 9.08 0.42 4.65
CA TRP A 98 9.80 -0.20 3.54
C TRP A 98 10.58 0.82 2.73
N GLY A 99 10.01 2.02 2.54
CA GLY A 99 10.72 3.12 1.89
C GLY A 99 11.95 3.54 2.67
N ASP A 100 11.82 3.66 3.98
CA ASP A 100 12.94 4.03 4.85
C ASP A 100 14.02 2.97 4.82
N GLN A 101 13.66 1.70 4.79
CA GLN A 101 14.62 0.60 4.68
C GLN A 101 15.35 0.62 3.34
N ALA A 102 14.67 1.02 2.28
CA ALA A 102 15.31 1.16 0.97
C ALA A 102 16.34 2.30 1.02
N ILE A 103 15.98 3.42 1.62
CA ILE A 103 16.89 4.56 1.79
C ILE A 103 18.12 4.14 2.60
N GLU A 104 17.89 3.41 3.69
CA GLU A 104 18.99 2.91 4.53
C GLU A 104 19.99 2.09 3.72
N ALA A 105 19.48 1.27 2.79
CA ALA A 105 20.35 0.43 1.96
C ALA A 105 21.31 1.26 1.12
N VAL A 106 20.86 2.41 0.58
CA VAL A 106 21.73 3.23 -0.27
C VAL A 106 22.61 4.20 0.50
N MET A 107 22.40 4.35 1.81
CA MET A 107 23.29 5.15 2.63
C MET A 107 24.68 4.52 2.74
N ALA A 108 24.83 3.25 2.36
CA ALA A 108 26.14 2.60 2.25
C ALA A 108 26.92 3.06 1.03
N LEU A 109 26.26 3.71 0.06
CA LEU A 109 26.94 4.25 -1.12
C LEU A 109 27.63 5.58 -0.76
N PRO A 110 28.67 5.96 -1.54
CA PRO A 110 29.30 7.27 -1.33
C PRO A 110 28.27 8.39 -1.51
N ALA A 111 28.44 9.46 -0.74
CA ALA A 111 27.62 10.64 -0.91
C ALA A 111 27.82 11.19 -2.33
N GLY A 112 26.73 11.66 -2.94
CA GLY A 112 26.80 12.21 -4.29
C GLY A 112 25.47 12.09 -5.01
N SER A 113 25.48 12.42 -6.29
CA SER A 113 24.27 12.53 -7.07
C SER A 113 23.51 11.21 -7.23
N VAL A 114 24.21 10.08 -7.30
CA VAL A 114 23.55 8.78 -7.44
C VAL A 114 22.77 8.45 -6.17
N ARG A 115 23.39 8.59 -5.00
CA ARG A 115 22.71 8.32 -3.74
C ARG A 115 21.53 9.26 -3.55
N GLU A 116 21.71 10.54 -3.85
CA GLU A 116 20.66 11.54 -3.72
C GLU A 116 19.47 11.22 -4.64
N ALA A 117 19.74 10.79 -5.86
CA ALA A 117 18.69 10.42 -6.81
C ALA A 117 17.88 9.21 -6.32
N LEU A 118 18.57 8.21 -5.75
CA LEU A 118 17.89 7.02 -5.24
C LEU A 118 17.03 7.35 -4.01
N VAL A 119 17.52 8.23 -3.12
CA VAL A 119 16.73 8.67 -1.98
C VAL A 119 15.48 9.42 -2.45
N ALA A 120 15.65 10.32 -3.43
CA ALA A 120 14.53 11.06 -3.99
C ALA A 120 13.50 10.14 -4.64
N PHE A 121 13.99 9.11 -5.35
CA PHE A 121 13.11 8.13 -5.96
C PHE A 121 12.30 7.37 -4.90
N ALA A 122 12.96 6.93 -3.84
CA ALA A 122 12.27 6.21 -2.76
C ALA A 122 11.15 7.06 -2.15
N ASN A 123 11.45 8.33 -1.88
CA ASN A 123 10.46 9.24 -1.33
C ASN A 123 9.28 9.44 -2.30
N ALA A 124 9.58 9.55 -3.59
CA ALA A 124 8.53 9.72 -4.60
C ALA A 124 7.62 8.49 -4.67
N VAL A 125 8.19 7.30 -4.55
CA VAL A 125 7.40 6.06 -4.55
C VAL A 125 6.43 6.03 -3.37
N VAL A 126 6.94 6.33 -2.17
CA VAL A 126 6.14 6.27 -0.95
C VAL A 126 5.04 7.34 -0.96
N ASP A 127 5.34 8.52 -1.51
CA ASP A 127 4.39 9.62 -1.54
C ASP A 127 3.43 9.59 -2.73
N ARG A 128 3.56 8.60 -3.60
CA ARG A 128 2.73 8.51 -4.79
C ARG A 128 1.24 8.41 -4.45
N LYS A 129 0.44 9.09 -5.27
CA LYS A 129 -1.03 9.07 -5.15
C LYS A 129 -1.62 8.75 -6.51
N GLY A 130 -2.52 7.85 -6.58
CA GLY A 130 -3.21 7.38 -7.77
C GLY A 130 -2.92 8.05 -9.13
#